data_0a002e4259b75343f2a9cd4243395c80
#
_entry.id   0a002e4259b75343f2a9cd4243395c80
#
_cell.length_a   1.000
_cell.length_b   1.000
_cell.length_c   1.000
_cell.angle_alpha   90.00
_cell.angle_beta   90.00
_cell.angle_gamma   90.00
#
_symmetry.space_group_name_H-M   'P 1'
#
loop_
_entity.id
_entity.type
_entity.pdbx_description
1 polymer ?
#
loop_
_entity_poly.entity_id
_entity_poly.type
_entity_poly.pdbx_seq_one_letter_code
_entity_poly.pdbx_strand_id
1 'polypeptide(L)'
;MFTRDIGVDLGSATTLVCVKGKGIIMREPSVVAYDVRNDAVRAVGSEAKAMIGRTPGSIIAVRPLKDGVIADFDVTAAMLKRFIS
;
A
#
# COMPACT_ATOMS: atom_id res chain seq x y z
N MET A 1 3.91 14.97 -3.09
CA MET A 1 3.20 14.07 -2.96
C MET A 1 1.79 14.10 -3.45
N PHE A 2 0.85 14.63 -2.78
CA PHE A 2 -0.48 14.74 -3.34
C PHE A 2 -0.61 16.03 -4.09
N THR A 3 -1.18 15.98 -5.30
CA THR A 3 -1.60 17.18 -5.98
C THR A 3 -3.06 17.38 -5.64
N ARG A 4 -3.64 18.52 -5.93
CA ARG A 4 -5.05 18.73 -5.65
C ARG A 4 -5.96 17.93 -6.58
N ASP A 5 -5.39 17.27 -7.58
CA ASP A 5 -6.16 16.44 -8.51
C ASP A 5 -6.19 14.97 -8.09
N ILE A 6 -5.47 14.62 -7.04
CA ILE A 6 -5.40 13.24 -6.57
C ILE A 6 -5.90 13.17 -5.14
N GLY A 7 -6.86 12.29 -4.91
CA GLY A 7 -7.36 12.00 -3.57
C GLY A 7 -7.06 10.55 -3.21
N VAL A 8 -6.77 10.31 -1.95
CA VAL A 8 -6.51 8.95 -1.46
C VAL A 8 -7.39 8.70 -0.26
N ASP A 9 -8.11 7.57 -0.31
CA ASP A 9 -8.94 7.13 0.80
C ASP A 9 -8.29 5.89 1.38
N LEU A 10 -7.71 6.03 2.58
CA LEU A 10 -7.00 4.94 3.24
C LEU A 10 -7.95 4.14 4.11
N GLY A 11 -8.21 2.90 3.71
CA GLY A 11 -8.97 1.98 4.51
C GLY A 11 -8.08 0.88 5.05
N SER A 12 -8.53 0.21 6.12
CA SER A 12 -7.75 -0.89 6.73
C SER A 12 -7.55 -2.05 5.77
N ALA A 13 -8.53 -2.31 4.93
CA ALA A 13 -8.46 -3.43 3.99
C ALA A 13 -8.11 -2.99 2.58
N THR A 14 -8.57 -1.81 2.17
CA THR A 14 -8.43 -1.35 0.79
C THR A 14 -8.11 0.15 0.75
N THR A 15 -7.20 0.50 -0.13
CA THR A 15 -6.87 1.90 -0.40
C THR A 15 -7.43 2.27 -1.76
N LEU A 16 -8.12 3.41 -1.83
CA LEU A 16 -8.67 3.93 -3.08
C LEU A 16 -7.88 5.17 -3.48
N VAL A 17 -7.46 5.20 -4.74
CA VAL A 17 -6.79 6.38 -5.29
C VAL A 17 -7.68 6.94 -6.38
N CYS A 18 -8.01 8.21 -6.28
CA CYS A 18 -8.91 8.88 -7.21
C CYS A 18 -8.21 10.05 -7.87
N VAL A 19 -8.54 10.28 -9.13
CA VAL A 19 -8.09 11.48 -9.84
C VAL A 19 -9.32 12.30 -10.15
N LYS A 20 -9.24 13.59 -9.83
CA LYS A 20 -10.34 14.52 -10.07
C LYS A 20 -10.74 14.50 -11.55
N GLY A 21 -12.03 14.35 -11.80
CA GLY A 21 -12.56 14.32 -13.15
C GLY A 21 -12.51 12.96 -13.82
N LYS A 22 -11.77 12.03 -13.26
CA LYS A 22 -11.67 10.68 -13.82
C LYS A 22 -12.27 9.60 -12.93
N GLY A 23 -12.66 9.97 -11.71
CA GLY A 23 -13.21 9.02 -10.76
C GLY A 23 -12.12 8.16 -10.12
N ILE A 24 -12.53 6.98 -9.64
CA ILE A 24 -11.59 6.05 -9.02
C ILE A 24 -10.76 5.38 -10.11
N ILE A 25 -9.45 5.57 -10.05
CA ILE A 25 -8.55 4.97 -11.04
C ILE A 25 -7.81 3.77 -10.47
N MET A 26 -7.79 3.59 -9.16
CA MET A 26 -7.07 2.49 -8.55
C MET A 26 -7.73 2.07 -7.25
N ARG A 27 -7.87 0.78 -7.07
CA ARG A 27 -8.34 0.18 -5.83
C ARG A 27 -7.36 -0.93 -5.49
N GLU A 28 -6.64 -0.77 -4.40
CA GLU A 28 -5.59 -1.72 -4.01
C GLU A 28 -5.75 -2.17 -2.57
N PRO A 29 -5.45 -3.42 -2.26
CA PRO A 29 -5.44 -3.85 -0.87
C PRO A 29 -4.40 -3.05 -0.09
N SER A 30 -4.73 -2.71 1.15
CA SER A 30 -3.82 -1.96 2.02
C SER A 30 -2.83 -2.92 2.68
N VAL A 31 -1.93 -3.45 1.89
CA VAL A 31 -0.94 -4.43 2.36
C VAL A 31 0.38 -4.19 1.65
N VAL A 32 1.45 -4.48 2.37
CA VAL A 32 2.82 -4.31 1.88
C VAL A 32 3.57 -5.61 2.07
N ALA A 33 4.32 -6.03 1.05
CA ALA A 33 5.24 -7.15 1.16
C ALA A 33 6.59 -6.58 1.59
N TYR A 34 6.96 -6.88 2.81
CA TYR A 34 8.18 -6.35 3.41
C TYR A 34 9.24 -7.43 3.50
N ASP A 35 10.44 -7.12 3.05
CA ASP A 35 11.58 -8.03 3.12
C ASP A 35 12.35 -7.74 4.39
N VAL A 36 12.24 -8.63 5.37
CA VAL A 36 12.88 -8.43 6.67
C VAL A 36 14.39 -8.61 6.60
N ARG A 37 14.89 -9.32 5.61
CA ARG A 37 16.31 -9.51 5.43
C ARG A 37 17.00 -8.25 4.95
N ASN A 38 16.40 -7.59 3.99
CA ASN A 38 16.97 -6.38 3.38
C ASN A 38 16.35 -5.11 3.95
N ASP A 39 15.41 -5.25 4.89
CA ASP A 39 14.72 -4.12 5.50
C ASP A 39 14.16 -3.18 4.43
N ALA A 40 13.42 -3.76 3.49
CA ALA A 40 12.92 -3.02 2.35
C ALA A 40 11.52 -3.44 1.94
N VAL A 41 10.75 -2.48 1.42
CA VAL A 41 9.45 -2.75 0.83
C VAL A 41 9.66 -3.31 -0.56
N ARG A 42 9.13 -4.51 -0.80
CA ARG A 42 9.27 -5.18 -2.10
C ARG A 42 8.11 -4.91 -3.03
N ALA A 43 6.90 -4.87 -2.48
CA ALA A 43 5.70 -4.66 -3.28
C ALA A 43 4.61 -4.08 -2.40
N VAL A 44 3.60 -3.51 -3.04
CA VAL A 44 2.45 -2.94 -2.34
C VAL A 44 1.17 -3.34 -3.05
N GLY A 45 0.07 -3.35 -2.32
CA GLY A 45 -1.24 -3.62 -2.89
C GLY A 45 -1.37 -5.01 -3.47
N SER A 46 -1.95 -5.10 -4.66
CA SER A 46 -2.19 -6.39 -5.32
C SER A 46 -0.92 -7.18 -5.55
N GLU A 47 0.17 -6.50 -5.91
CA GLU A 47 1.45 -7.15 -6.11
C GLU A 47 1.98 -7.75 -4.82
N ALA A 48 1.80 -7.02 -3.70
CA ALA A 48 2.21 -7.52 -2.40
C ALA A 48 1.45 -8.78 -2.03
N LYS A 49 0.15 -8.76 -2.26
CA LYS A 49 -0.70 -9.91 -1.95
C LYS A 49 -0.26 -11.15 -2.74
N ALA A 50 0.04 -10.96 -4.02
CA ALA A 50 0.51 -12.05 -4.86
C ALA A 50 1.88 -12.56 -4.41
N MET A 51 2.78 -11.65 -4.07
CA MET A 51 4.13 -11.99 -3.64
C MET A 51 4.12 -12.79 -2.33
N ILE A 52 3.32 -12.35 -1.38
CA ILE A 52 3.21 -13.03 -0.09
C ILE A 52 2.75 -14.48 -0.27
N GLY A 53 1.85 -14.71 -1.22
CA GLY A 53 1.36 -16.05 -1.47
C GLY A 53 2.35 -16.95 -2.19
N ARG A 54 3.34 -16.39 -2.89
CA ARG A 54 4.27 -17.16 -3.71
C ARG A 54 5.71 -17.15 -3.25
N THR A 55 6.09 -16.18 -2.44
CA THR A 55 7.50 -16.02 -2.05
C THR A 55 7.65 -16.24 -0.55
N PRO A 56 8.05 -17.44 -0.14
CA PRO A 56 8.26 -17.71 1.28
C PRO A 56 9.58 -17.12 1.76
N GLY A 57 9.85 -17.28 3.03
CA GLY A 57 11.11 -16.87 3.60
C GLY A 57 11.05 -15.50 4.25
N SER A 58 11.84 -14.56 3.77
CA SER A 58 11.97 -13.27 4.41
C SER A 58 10.88 -12.27 4.09
N ILE A 59 9.92 -12.62 3.25
CA ILE A 59 8.85 -11.72 2.87
C ILE A 59 7.66 -11.90 3.81
N ILE A 60 7.24 -10.82 4.45
CA ILE A 60 6.09 -10.86 5.35
C ILE A 60 5.04 -9.84 4.92
N ALA A 61 3.81 -10.09 5.33
CA ALA A 61 2.71 -9.17 5.07
C ALA A 61 2.66 -8.12 6.18
N VAL A 62 2.72 -6.85 5.79
CA VAL A 62 2.57 -5.75 6.74
C VAL A 62 1.33 -4.98 6.34
N ARG A 63 0.43 -4.77 7.29
CA ARG A 63 -0.76 -3.96 7.09
C ARG A 63 -0.52 -2.62 7.77
N PRO A 64 -0.26 -1.57 6.98
CA PRO A 64 0.11 -0.28 7.57
C PRO A 64 -1.03 0.40 8.32
N LEU A 65 -2.29 0.02 8.01
CA LEU A 65 -3.43 0.55 8.74
C LEU A 65 -4.13 -0.56 9.50
N LYS A 66 -4.52 -0.27 10.72
CA LYS A 66 -5.25 -1.20 11.55
C LYS A 66 -6.43 -0.45 12.17
N ASP A 67 -7.64 -0.94 11.92
CA ASP A 67 -8.86 -0.31 12.41
C ASP A 67 -8.97 1.17 12.00
N GLY A 68 -8.48 1.48 10.78
CA GLY A 68 -8.54 2.82 10.26
C GLY A 68 -7.46 3.75 10.79
N VAL A 69 -6.57 3.24 11.63
CA VAL A 69 -5.47 4.02 12.22
C VAL A 69 -4.15 3.60 11.60
N ILE A 70 -3.29 4.58 11.30
CA ILE A 70 -1.97 4.28 10.76
C ILE A 70 -1.13 3.62 11.85
N ALA A 71 -0.78 2.35 11.63
CA ALA A 71 0.03 1.59 12.56
C ALA A 71 1.52 1.76 12.32
N ASP A 72 1.90 2.07 11.08
CA ASP A 72 3.30 2.26 10.71
C ASP A 72 3.40 3.37 9.66
N PHE A 73 3.94 4.51 10.07
CA PHE A 73 4.02 5.67 9.18
C PHE A 73 4.98 5.46 8.02
N ASP A 74 6.12 4.84 8.27
CA ASP A 74 7.12 4.64 7.22
C ASP A 74 6.62 3.71 6.14
N VAL A 75 5.98 2.62 6.54
CA VAL A 75 5.42 1.65 5.60
C VAL A 75 4.24 2.27 4.86
N THR A 76 3.39 3.02 5.56
CA THR A 76 2.26 3.70 4.93
C THR A 76 2.74 4.69 3.88
N ALA A 77 3.76 5.48 4.21
CA ALA A 77 4.32 6.45 3.29
C ALA A 77 4.90 5.76 2.05
N ALA A 78 5.60 4.66 2.23
CA ALA A 78 6.16 3.90 1.12
C ALA A 78 5.07 3.33 0.23
N MET A 79 4.00 2.82 0.83
CA MET A 79 2.87 2.28 0.09
C MET A 79 2.21 3.37 -0.76
N LEU A 80 1.93 4.51 -0.17
CA LEU A 80 1.30 5.62 -0.88
C LEU A 80 2.18 6.13 -2.01
N LYS A 81 3.46 6.21 -1.78
CA LYS A 81 4.40 6.66 -2.80
C LYS A 81 4.38 5.73 -4.01
N ARG A 82 4.30 4.42 -3.77
CA ARG A 82 4.22 3.44 -4.84
C ARG A 82 2.90 3.56 -5.62
N PHE A 83 1.81 3.79 -4.92
CA PHE A 83 0.50 3.92 -5.56
C PHE A 83 0.41 5.16 -6.43
N ILE A 84 1.07 6.23 -6.04
CA ILE A 84 0.94 7.52 -6.71
C ILE A 84 1.97 7.71 -7.84
N SER A 85 3.10 7.07 -7.73
CA SER A 85 4.14 7.25 -8.76
C SER A 85 3.88 6.53 -10.06
#